data_95d5a8474f8c9db1779db62aab257964
#
_entry.id   95d5a8474f8c9db1779db62aab257964
#
_cell.length_a   1.000
_cell.length_b   1.000
_cell.length_c   1.000
_cell.angle_alpha   90.00
_cell.angle_beta   90.00
_cell.angle_gamma   90.00
#
_symmetry.space_group_name_H-M   'P 1'
#
loop_
_entity.id
_entity.type
_entity.pdbx_description
1 polymer ?
#
loop_
_entity_poly.entity_id
_entity_poly.type
_entity_poly.pdbx_seq_one_letter_code
_entity_poly.pdbx_strand_id
1 'polypeptide(L)'
;MSSLKIAIIGGGAAGYFAAITAAEANPSANVIIYEQGKRTLTKVKISGGGRCNVTHNCFDPNELTTRYPRGEHELLGAFHRWQPQDTIDWFAARGVA
;
A
#
# COMPACT_ATOMS: atom_id res chain seq x y z
N MET A 1 0.25 21.24 23.92
CA MET A 1 -0.20 21.22 22.50
C MET A 1 -0.98 19.97 22.23
N SER A 2 -2.15 20.10 21.62
CA SER A 2 -2.90 18.92 21.20
C SER A 2 -2.20 18.26 20.01
N SER A 3 -2.13 16.95 20.03
CA SER A 3 -1.59 16.20 18.91
C SER A 3 -2.57 16.15 17.75
N LEU A 4 -2.05 16.05 16.52
CA LEU A 4 -2.86 15.87 15.32
C LEU A 4 -3.55 14.51 15.37
N LYS A 5 -4.82 14.49 15.03
CA LYS A 5 -5.60 13.24 14.90
C LYS A 5 -5.88 12.98 13.44
N ILE A 6 -5.54 11.79 12.99
CA ILE A 6 -5.71 11.36 11.59
C ILE A 6 -6.60 10.12 11.58
N ALA A 7 -7.71 10.21 10.87
CA ALA A 7 -8.61 9.08 10.68
C ALA A 7 -8.38 8.47 9.29
N ILE A 8 -8.12 7.18 9.24
CA ILE A 8 -8.00 6.42 8.00
C ILE A 8 -9.26 5.56 7.86
N ILE A 9 -9.98 5.74 6.78
CA ILE A 9 -11.21 4.99 6.53
C ILE A 9 -10.89 3.79 5.65
N GLY A 10 -11.06 2.62 6.21
CA GLY A 10 -10.78 1.35 5.54
C GLY A 10 -9.48 0.72 5.99
N GLY A 11 -9.54 -0.52 6.45
CA GLY A 11 -8.40 -1.30 6.95
C GLY A 11 -7.86 -2.29 5.92
N GLY A 12 -7.77 -1.89 4.65
CA GLY A 12 -7.11 -2.66 3.61
C GLY A 12 -5.66 -2.27 3.43
N ALA A 13 -5.05 -2.71 2.33
CA ALA A 13 -3.66 -2.44 2.02
C ALA A 13 -3.37 -0.93 1.96
N ALA A 14 -4.19 -0.18 1.25
CA ALA A 14 -4.02 1.27 1.11
C ALA A 14 -4.17 1.98 2.45
N GLY A 15 -5.14 1.58 3.27
CA GLY A 15 -5.37 2.17 4.58
C GLY A 15 -4.20 1.96 5.52
N TYR A 16 -3.65 0.77 5.57
CA TYR A 16 -2.47 0.48 6.38
C TYR A 16 -1.23 1.21 5.88
N PHE A 17 -1.02 1.25 4.57
CA PHE A 17 0.10 1.99 4.00
C PHE A 17 0.01 3.48 4.35
N ALA A 18 -1.18 4.07 4.20
CA ALA A 18 -1.41 5.46 4.55
C ALA A 18 -1.19 5.72 6.05
N ALA A 19 -1.67 4.82 6.91
CA ALA A 19 -1.52 4.95 8.36
C ALA A 19 -0.06 4.88 8.77
N ILE A 20 0.69 3.94 8.22
CA ILE A 20 2.13 3.79 8.52
C ILE A 20 2.89 5.03 8.05
N THR A 21 2.62 5.49 6.82
CA THR A 21 3.25 6.69 6.28
C THR A 21 2.97 7.91 7.15
N ALA A 22 1.72 8.09 7.57
CA ALA A 22 1.34 9.21 8.43
C ALA A 22 2.02 9.14 9.80
N ALA A 23 2.06 7.95 10.40
CA ALA A 23 2.68 7.76 11.70
C ALA A 23 4.20 7.98 11.65
N GLU A 24 4.85 7.54 10.60
CA GLU A 24 6.29 7.76 10.42
C GLU A 24 6.61 9.23 10.16
N ALA A 25 5.76 9.93 9.40
CA ALA A 25 5.96 11.34 9.10
C ALA A 25 5.73 12.23 10.32
N ASN A 26 4.83 11.85 11.21
CA ASN A 26 4.52 12.60 12.44
C ASN A 26 4.30 11.63 13.60
N PRO A 27 5.39 11.21 14.30
CA PRO A 27 5.27 10.21 15.38
C PRO A 27 4.38 10.65 16.55
N SER A 28 4.12 11.95 16.72
CA SER A 28 3.24 12.44 17.78
C SER A 28 1.76 12.42 17.38
N ALA A 29 1.44 12.15 16.11
CA ALA A 29 0.06 12.11 15.67
C ALA A 29 -0.65 10.85 16.19
N ASN A 30 -1.96 11.00 16.45
CA ASN A 30 -2.81 9.87 16.80
C ASN A 30 -3.48 9.37 15.52
N VAL A 31 -3.03 8.24 14.99
CA VAL A 31 -3.52 7.67 13.74
C VAL A 31 -4.44 6.49 14.07
N ILE A 32 -5.67 6.55 13.59
CA ILE A 32 -6.69 5.54 13.86
C ILE A 32 -7.25 5.03 12.53
N ILE A 33 -7.31 3.72 12.37
CA ILE A 33 -7.93 3.06 11.22
C ILE A 33 -9.36 2.66 11.59
N TYR A 34 -10.34 3.06 10.79
CA TYR A 34 -11.73 2.66 10.96
C TYR A 34 -12.10 1.66 9.86
N GLU A 35 -12.49 0.47 10.25
CA GLU A 35 -12.87 -0.61 9.33
C GLU A 35 -14.29 -1.05 9.63
N GLN A 36 -15.16 -1.06 8.60
CA GLN A 36 -16.56 -1.48 8.79
C GLN A 36 -16.73 -2.99 8.94
N GLY A 37 -15.79 -3.78 8.41
CA GLY A 37 -15.79 -5.24 8.55
C GLY A 37 -15.26 -5.67 9.89
N LYS A 38 -15.39 -6.98 10.18
CA LYS A 38 -14.91 -7.55 11.42
C LYS A 38 -13.38 -7.71 11.46
N ARG A 39 -12.75 -7.76 10.31
CA ARG A 39 -11.31 -7.98 10.17
C ARG A 39 -10.71 -7.01 9.17
N THR A 40 -9.45 -6.65 9.38
CA THR A 40 -8.67 -5.83 8.46
C THR A 40 -7.91 -6.73 7.48
N LEU A 41 -7.45 -6.15 6.38
CA LEU A 41 -6.56 -6.79 5.40
C LEU A 41 -7.10 -8.09 4.79
N THR A 42 -8.42 -8.21 4.68
CA THR A 42 -9.03 -9.46 4.18
C THR A 42 -8.62 -9.77 2.75
N LYS A 43 -8.60 -8.77 1.87
CA LYS A 43 -8.19 -8.98 0.46
C LYS A 43 -6.70 -9.27 0.33
N VAL A 44 -5.88 -8.65 1.15
CA VAL A 44 -4.44 -8.92 1.18
C VAL A 44 -4.20 -10.37 1.58
N LYS A 45 -4.90 -10.83 2.61
CA LYS A 45 -4.75 -12.19 3.13
C LYS A 45 -5.09 -13.26 2.11
N ILE A 46 -6.11 -13.04 1.27
CA ILE A 46 -6.54 -14.02 0.27
C ILE A 46 -5.84 -13.85 -1.09
N SER A 47 -5.10 -12.77 -1.29
CA SER A 47 -4.42 -12.51 -2.56
C SER A 47 -3.40 -13.60 -2.88
N GLY A 48 -3.18 -13.86 -4.16
CA GLY A 48 -2.24 -14.89 -4.59
C GLY A 48 -2.61 -16.29 -4.10
N GLY A 49 -3.90 -16.59 -3.95
CA GLY A 49 -4.36 -17.89 -3.44
C GLY A 49 -4.00 -18.14 -1.99
N GLY A 50 -3.95 -17.10 -1.18
CA GLY A 50 -3.56 -17.17 0.23
C GLY A 50 -2.07 -16.97 0.48
N ARG A 51 -1.29 -16.73 -0.57
CA ARG A 51 0.17 -16.51 -0.48
C ARG A 51 0.56 -15.04 -0.37
N CYS A 52 -0.39 -14.15 -0.38
CA CYS A 52 -0.18 -12.69 -0.32
C CYS A 52 0.68 -12.16 -1.47
N ASN A 53 0.07 -12.03 -2.64
CA ASN A 53 0.75 -11.45 -3.80
C ASN A 53 0.80 -9.93 -3.64
N VAL A 54 1.98 -9.39 -3.36
CA VAL A 54 2.17 -7.97 -3.05
C VAL A 54 2.58 -7.17 -4.27
N THR A 55 3.42 -7.73 -5.14
CA THR A 55 3.95 -7.01 -6.29
C THR A 55 4.24 -7.96 -7.44
N HIS A 56 4.52 -7.38 -8.60
CA HIS A 56 4.83 -8.12 -9.83
C HIS A 56 6.28 -7.91 -10.21
N ASN A 57 6.96 -8.98 -10.62
CA ASN A 57 8.36 -8.92 -11.04
C ASN A 57 8.47 -8.32 -12.45
N CYS A 58 8.14 -7.06 -12.57
CA CYS A 58 8.17 -6.30 -13.83
C CYS A 58 8.61 -4.88 -13.50
N PHE A 59 9.80 -4.49 -13.96
CA PHE A 59 10.44 -3.24 -13.53
C PHE A 59 10.41 -2.12 -14.57
N ASP A 60 9.79 -2.35 -15.72
CA ASP A 60 9.53 -1.31 -16.70
C ASP A 60 8.09 -0.82 -16.57
N PRO A 61 7.85 0.48 -16.24
CA PRO A 61 6.48 0.99 -16.10
C PRO A 61 5.62 0.80 -17.34
N ASN A 62 6.20 0.94 -18.53
CA ASN A 62 5.45 0.76 -19.78
C ASN A 62 5.04 -0.70 -19.98
N GLU A 63 5.91 -1.65 -19.66
CA GLU A 63 5.58 -3.06 -19.71
C GLU A 63 4.61 -3.44 -18.61
N LEU A 64 4.81 -2.91 -17.40
CA LEU A 64 3.95 -3.19 -16.25
C LEU A 64 2.50 -2.80 -16.51
N THR A 65 2.24 -1.65 -17.15
CA THR A 65 0.88 -1.22 -17.44
C THR A 65 0.15 -2.17 -18.38
N THR A 66 0.85 -2.89 -19.25
CA THR A 66 0.21 -3.87 -20.15
C THR A 66 -0.41 -5.05 -19.39
N ARG A 67 -0.04 -5.26 -18.14
CA ARG A 67 -0.60 -6.31 -17.28
C ARG A 67 -1.94 -5.91 -16.68
N TYR A 68 -2.38 -4.68 -16.89
CA TYR A 68 -3.64 -4.16 -16.39
C TYR A 68 -4.62 -4.00 -17.55
N PRO A 69 -5.62 -4.89 -17.70
CA PRO A 69 -6.59 -4.80 -18.78
C PRO A 69 -7.49 -3.56 -18.66
N ARG A 70 -7.54 -2.98 -17.48
CA ARG A 70 -8.24 -1.71 -17.21
C ARG A 70 -7.30 -0.79 -16.44
N GLY A 71 -7.29 0.48 -16.82
CA GLY A 71 -6.51 1.49 -16.10
C GLY A 71 -5.05 1.55 -16.49
N GLU A 72 -4.61 0.90 -17.58
CA GLU A 72 -3.20 0.94 -17.97
C GLU A 72 -2.69 2.35 -18.24
N HIS A 73 -3.50 3.20 -18.87
CA HIS A 73 -3.11 4.58 -19.14
C HIS A 73 -3.06 5.42 -17.86
N GLU A 74 -4.01 5.21 -16.97
CA GLU A 74 -4.13 5.94 -15.72
C GLU A 74 -3.02 5.55 -14.74
N LEU A 75 -2.57 4.30 -14.79
CA LEU A 75 -1.54 3.80 -13.87
C LEU A 75 -0.12 4.13 -14.31
N LEU A 76 0.09 4.48 -15.59
CA LEU A 76 1.44 4.71 -16.10
C LEU A 76 2.18 5.79 -15.30
N GLY A 77 1.53 6.92 -15.02
CA GLY A 77 2.12 8.00 -14.22
C GLY A 77 2.45 7.54 -12.80
N ALA A 78 1.55 6.78 -12.17
CA ALA A 78 1.77 6.25 -10.84
C ALA A 78 2.96 5.29 -10.81
N PHE A 79 3.10 4.43 -11.82
CA PHE A 79 4.20 3.47 -11.88
C PHE A 79 5.55 4.13 -12.17
N HIS A 80 5.59 5.35 -12.72
CA HIS A 80 6.83 6.11 -12.81
C HIS A 80 7.24 6.68 -11.46
N ARG A 81 6.30 6.90 -10.55
CA ARG A 81 6.57 7.40 -9.20
C ARG A 81 6.81 6.28 -8.20
N TRP A 82 6.13 5.15 -8.40
CA TRP A 82 6.24 4.01 -7.50
C TRP A 82 6.22 2.73 -8.33
N GLN A 83 7.36 2.06 -8.38
CA GLN A 83 7.57 0.83 -9.14
C GLN A 83 7.60 -0.39 -8.21
N PRO A 84 7.51 -1.62 -8.75
CA PRO A 84 7.63 -2.82 -7.93
C PRO A 84 8.89 -2.86 -7.06
N GLN A 85 10.01 -2.34 -7.57
CA GLN A 85 11.24 -2.26 -6.77
C GLN A 85 11.07 -1.37 -5.53
N ASP A 86 10.31 -0.28 -5.65
CA ASP A 86 10.03 0.61 -4.51
C ASP A 86 9.26 -0.12 -3.42
N THR A 87 8.32 -1.01 -3.80
CA THR A 87 7.59 -1.84 -2.85
C THR A 87 8.54 -2.79 -2.13
N ILE A 88 9.42 -3.46 -2.86
CA ILE A 88 10.41 -4.37 -2.28
C ILE A 88 11.31 -3.62 -1.30
N ASP A 89 11.82 -2.46 -1.71
CA ASP A 89 12.70 -1.63 -0.88
C ASP A 89 11.99 -1.12 0.36
N TRP A 90 10.72 -0.77 0.23
CA TRP A 90 9.91 -0.29 1.35
C TRP A 90 9.80 -1.35 2.45
N PHE A 91 9.49 -2.59 2.08
CA PHE A 91 9.41 -3.69 3.04
C PHE A 91 10.79 -4.04 3.61
N ALA A 92 11.83 -4.05 2.76
CA ALA A 92 13.18 -4.36 3.21
C ALA A 92 13.67 -3.36 4.26
N ALA A 93 13.40 -2.06 4.05
CA ALA A 93 13.77 -1.01 5.00
C ALA A 93 13.09 -1.19 6.37
N ARG A 94 12.00 -1.97 6.44
CA ARG A 94 11.25 -2.24 7.66
C ARG A 94 11.44 -3.66 8.18
N GLY A 95 12.48 -4.34 7.68
CA GLY A 95 12.88 -5.64 8.18
C GLY A 95 12.15 -6.85 7.58
N VAL A 96 11.44 -6.65 6.48
CA VAL A 96 10.73 -7.73 5.78
C VAL A 96 11.55 -8.12 4.55
N ALA A 97 12.00 -9.35 4.52
CA ALA A 97 12.80 -9.88 3.41
C ALA A 97 11.96 -10.17 2.18
#